data_ef1967379182d859f0906d08c6b18ec6
#
_entry.id   ef1967379182d859f0906d08c6b18ec6
#
_cell.length_a   1.000
_cell.length_b   1.000
_cell.length_c   1.000
_cell.angle_alpha   90.00
_cell.angle_beta   90.00
_cell.angle_gamma   90.00
#
_symmetry.space_group_name_H-M   'P 1'
#
loop_
_entity.id
_entity.type
_entity.pdbx_description
1 polymer ?
#
loop_
_entity_poly.entity_id
_entity_poly.type
_entity_poly.pdbx_seq_one_letter_code
_entity_poly.pdbx_strand_id
1 'polypeptide(L)'
;GHYAGALENWVRLQHDYETYFLIADYQVSDYADDIKRVRDAVWEVALDWLAVGLDPESSSFVIESLVPEHAELTTWLGWFLPVSMLERNPTLKAEMAAMENPEDGSQERKPVPVAFYTYPVMQVANILLPRAHLVPVGEDQLPHIELTRETARRFNRRFKEIFPEPEALVGRVARLVGTDGNAKMSKSRGNTIDLKDSAETVAKKVKGMYAGPPRGATEPGLVE
;
A
#
# COMPACT_ATOMS: atom_id res chain seq x y z
N GLY A 1 8.85 7.32 3.65
CA GLY A 1 8.42 6.17 3.13
C GLY A 1 7.74 6.11 1.77
N HIS A 2 6.52 6.62 1.64
CA HIS A 2 5.70 6.36 0.44
C HIS A 2 6.32 6.90 -0.86
N TYR A 3 6.91 8.08 -0.83
CA TYR A 3 7.58 8.65 -2.01
C TYR A 3 8.70 7.74 -2.53
N ALA A 4 9.71 7.49 -1.70
CA ALA A 4 10.88 6.70 -2.11
C ALA A 4 10.56 5.20 -2.32
N GLY A 5 9.54 4.67 -1.62
CA GLY A 5 9.15 3.26 -1.75
C GLY A 5 8.28 2.94 -2.97
N ALA A 6 7.46 3.90 -3.41
CA ALA A 6 6.49 3.65 -4.48
C ALA A 6 6.43 4.78 -5.51
N LEU A 7 6.15 6.03 -5.09
CA LEU A 7 5.78 7.10 -6.02
C LEU A 7 6.88 7.47 -7.00
N GLU A 8 8.15 7.51 -6.56
CA GLU A 8 9.29 7.76 -7.46
C GLU A 8 9.34 6.75 -8.62
N ASN A 9 9.06 5.50 -8.31
CA ASN A 9 8.99 4.44 -9.33
C ASN A 9 7.79 4.64 -10.26
N TRP A 10 6.64 5.02 -9.71
CA TRP A 10 5.42 5.24 -10.49
C TRP A 10 5.57 6.40 -11.46
N VAL A 11 6.17 7.52 -11.02
CA VAL A 11 6.47 8.67 -11.88
C VAL A 11 7.33 8.26 -13.08
N ARG A 12 8.28 7.35 -12.89
CA ARG A 12 9.10 6.85 -13.98
C ARG A 12 8.33 5.90 -14.90
N LEU A 13 7.59 4.95 -14.32
CA LEU A 13 6.90 3.89 -15.06
C LEU A 13 5.74 4.40 -15.92
N GLN A 14 5.10 5.53 -15.55
CA GLN A 14 4.00 6.10 -16.34
C GLN A 14 4.40 6.49 -17.77
N HIS A 15 5.69 6.69 -18.04
CA HIS A 15 6.19 7.03 -19.38
C HIS A 15 6.42 5.81 -20.28
N ASP A 16 6.55 4.62 -19.66
CA ASP A 16 6.90 3.38 -20.36
C ASP A 16 5.70 2.42 -20.49
N TYR A 17 4.66 2.61 -19.66
CA TYR A 17 3.52 1.70 -19.54
C TYR A 17 2.19 2.44 -19.53
N GLU A 18 1.13 1.77 -19.97
CA GLU A 18 -0.24 2.16 -19.66
C GLU A 18 -0.48 1.90 -18.16
N THR A 19 -0.73 2.96 -17.40
CA THR A 19 -0.76 2.92 -15.94
C THR A 19 -2.12 3.24 -15.36
N TYR A 20 -2.49 2.49 -14.31
CA TYR A 20 -3.71 2.66 -13.52
C TYR A 20 -3.30 2.87 -12.06
N PHE A 21 -3.47 4.08 -11.54
CA PHE A 21 -3.18 4.43 -10.15
C PHE A 21 -4.48 4.38 -9.36
N LEU A 22 -4.60 3.40 -8.47
CA LEU A 22 -5.81 3.14 -7.71
C LEU A 22 -5.77 3.78 -6.33
N ILE A 23 -6.80 4.56 -5.99
CA ILE A 23 -7.11 5.00 -4.63
C ILE A 23 -8.14 4.03 -4.08
N ALA A 24 -7.71 3.15 -3.16
CA ALA A 24 -8.48 2.03 -2.63
C ALA A 24 -9.37 2.49 -1.45
N ASP A 25 -10.37 3.30 -1.71
CA ASP A 25 -11.26 3.89 -0.70
C ASP A 25 -12.33 2.92 -0.16
N TYR A 26 -12.42 1.70 -0.71
CA TYR A 26 -13.19 0.60 -0.12
C TYR A 26 -12.36 -0.25 0.87
N GLN A 27 -11.02 -0.19 0.82
CA GLN A 27 -10.13 -0.95 1.71
C GLN A 27 -9.75 -0.13 2.95
N VAL A 28 -10.74 0.37 3.66
CA VAL A 28 -10.58 1.32 4.77
C VAL A 28 -11.26 0.83 6.05
N SER A 29 -11.29 -0.49 6.27
CA SER A 29 -11.95 -1.08 7.46
C SER A 29 -11.46 -0.52 8.79
N ASP A 30 -10.21 -0.07 8.87
CA ASP A 30 -9.62 0.56 10.06
C ASP A 30 -10.20 1.95 10.36
N TYR A 31 -10.87 2.57 9.39
CA TYR A 31 -11.45 3.90 9.45
C TYR A 31 -12.94 3.90 9.12
N ALA A 32 -13.61 2.75 9.22
CA ALA A 32 -15.02 2.61 8.88
C ALA A 32 -15.94 3.54 9.70
N ASP A 33 -15.53 3.93 10.89
CA ASP A 33 -16.25 4.85 11.78
C ASP A 33 -16.01 6.33 11.44
N ASP A 34 -15.07 6.64 10.52
CA ASP A 34 -14.71 8.01 10.13
C ASP A 34 -14.73 8.19 8.60
N ILE A 35 -15.91 8.09 8.03
CA ILE A 35 -16.12 8.24 6.57
C ILE A 35 -15.69 9.61 6.06
N LYS A 36 -15.80 10.66 6.89
CA LYS A 36 -15.31 11.99 6.51
C LYS A 36 -13.81 11.96 6.27
N ARG A 37 -13.05 11.35 7.15
CA ARG A 37 -11.59 11.18 7.02
C ARG A 37 -11.23 10.41 5.75
N VAL A 38 -11.98 9.36 5.42
CA VAL A 38 -11.76 8.58 4.19
C VAL A 38 -11.95 9.46 2.95
N ARG A 39 -13.04 10.22 2.88
CA ARG A 39 -13.31 11.14 1.75
C ARG A 39 -12.25 12.23 1.62
N ASP A 40 -11.84 12.84 2.74
CA ASP A 40 -10.79 13.86 2.75
C ASP A 40 -9.46 13.25 2.26
N ALA A 41 -9.13 12.02 2.68
CA ALA A 41 -7.90 11.31 2.30
C ALA A 41 -7.85 10.99 0.80
N VAL A 42 -8.97 10.71 0.14
CA VAL A 42 -9.01 10.50 -1.34
C VAL A 42 -8.46 11.73 -2.06
N TRP A 43 -8.91 12.94 -1.67
CA TRP A 43 -8.43 14.18 -2.26
C TRP A 43 -6.97 14.46 -1.90
N GLU A 44 -6.55 14.24 -0.66
CA GLU A 44 -5.16 14.44 -0.24
C GLU A 44 -4.21 13.52 -1.02
N VAL A 45 -4.58 12.26 -1.21
CA VAL A 45 -3.78 11.29 -1.99
C VAL A 45 -3.67 11.72 -3.45
N ALA A 46 -4.78 12.13 -4.07
CA ALA A 46 -4.77 12.61 -5.46
C ALA A 46 -3.88 13.84 -5.63
N LEU A 47 -3.95 14.81 -4.70
CA LEU A 47 -3.09 16.00 -4.72
C LEU A 47 -1.62 15.65 -4.52
N ASP A 48 -1.29 14.73 -3.61
CA ASP A 48 0.08 14.26 -3.41
C ASP A 48 0.63 13.61 -4.68
N TRP A 49 -0.17 12.82 -5.37
CA TRP A 49 0.23 12.17 -6.62
C TRP A 49 0.51 13.17 -7.75
N LEU A 50 -0.35 14.16 -7.91
CA LEU A 50 -0.12 15.25 -8.86
C LEU A 50 1.13 16.06 -8.50
N ALA A 51 1.32 16.36 -7.22
CA ALA A 51 2.46 17.14 -6.74
C ALA A 51 3.81 16.44 -6.96
N VAL A 52 3.85 15.11 -6.92
CA VAL A 52 5.09 14.36 -7.20
C VAL A 52 5.34 14.11 -8.69
N GLY A 53 4.40 14.49 -9.57
CA GLY A 53 4.57 14.43 -11.01
C GLY A 53 3.88 13.25 -11.70
N LEU A 54 2.89 12.61 -11.06
CA LEU A 54 2.01 11.70 -11.78
C LEU A 54 1.08 12.53 -12.68
N ASP A 55 1.03 12.18 -13.96
CA ASP A 55 0.35 12.94 -15.02
C ASP A 55 -0.99 12.29 -15.39
N PRO A 56 -2.13 12.94 -15.10
CA PRO A 56 -3.45 12.42 -15.42
C PRO A 56 -3.77 12.42 -16.93
N GLU A 57 -2.98 13.13 -17.76
CA GLU A 57 -3.15 13.10 -19.21
C GLU A 57 -2.54 11.83 -19.83
N SER A 58 -1.55 11.22 -19.16
CA SER A 58 -0.86 10.01 -19.61
C SER A 58 -1.21 8.75 -18.81
N SER A 59 -1.90 8.90 -17.69
CA SER A 59 -2.21 7.81 -16.74
C SER A 59 -3.65 7.86 -16.28
N SER A 60 -4.22 6.70 -15.92
CA SER A 60 -5.56 6.62 -15.35
C SER A 60 -5.51 6.70 -13.83
N PHE A 61 -6.14 7.72 -13.25
CA PHE A 61 -6.37 7.81 -11.80
C PHE A 61 -7.74 7.23 -11.50
N VAL A 62 -7.76 6.16 -10.72
CA VAL A 62 -8.97 5.40 -10.43
C VAL A 62 -9.30 5.52 -8.95
N ILE A 63 -10.50 6.00 -8.64
CA ILE A 63 -11.07 5.93 -7.29
C ILE A 63 -11.92 4.67 -7.26
N GLU A 64 -11.59 3.71 -6.40
CA GLU A 64 -12.19 2.37 -6.38
C GLU A 64 -13.72 2.41 -6.28
N SER A 65 -14.27 3.28 -5.42
CA SER A 65 -15.71 3.42 -5.23
C SER A 65 -16.46 4.01 -6.43
N LEU A 66 -15.77 4.66 -7.37
CA LEU A 66 -16.35 5.18 -8.61
C LEU A 66 -16.38 4.14 -9.75
N VAL A 67 -15.75 2.98 -9.53
CA VAL A 67 -15.76 1.83 -10.46
C VAL A 67 -16.30 0.62 -9.72
N PRO A 68 -17.64 0.50 -9.60
CA PRO A 68 -18.29 -0.52 -8.77
C PRO A 68 -17.95 -1.96 -9.19
N GLU A 69 -17.44 -2.16 -10.39
CA GLU A 69 -16.97 -3.45 -10.90
C GLU A 69 -15.85 -4.05 -10.04
N HIS A 70 -15.08 -3.24 -9.30
CA HIS A 70 -14.12 -3.73 -8.31
C HIS A 70 -14.81 -4.55 -7.21
N ALA A 71 -15.91 -4.03 -6.65
CA ALA A 71 -16.69 -4.73 -5.64
C ALA A 71 -17.45 -5.92 -6.22
N GLU A 72 -17.99 -5.79 -7.42
CA GLU A 72 -18.67 -6.87 -8.12
C GLU A 72 -17.72 -8.04 -8.40
N LEU A 73 -16.53 -7.76 -8.98
CA LEU A 73 -15.52 -8.78 -9.24
C LEU A 73 -15.05 -9.43 -7.92
N THR A 74 -14.87 -8.67 -6.86
CA THR A 74 -14.54 -9.20 -5.53
C THR A 74 -15.57 -10.23 -5.08
N THR A 75 -16.85 -9.95 -5.26
CA THR A 75 -17.94 -10.87 -4.92
C THR A 75 -17.86 -12.16 -5.76
N TRP A 76 -17.67 -12.05 -7.07
CA TRP A 76 -17.52 -13.20 -7.98
C TRP A 76 -16.30 -14.05 -7.62
N LEU A 77 -15.16 -13.44 -7.35
CA LEU A 77 -13.95 -14.15 -6.95
C LEU A 77 -14.15 -14.88 -5.61
N GLY A 78 -14.84 -14.24 -4.66
CA GLY A 78 -15.16 -14.83 -3.36
C GLY A 78 -15.97 -16.13 -3.42
N TRP A 79 -16.71 -16.37 -4.50
CA TRP A 79 -17.51 -17.59 -4.63
C TRP A 79 -16.70 -18.86 -4.88
N PHE A 80 -15.47 -18.75 -5.37
CA PHE A 80 -14.63 -19.92 -5.66
C PHE A 80 -13.24 -19.88 -5.02
N LEU A 81 -12.93 -18.85 -4.26
CA LEU A 81 -11.71 -18.81 -3.45
C LEU A 81 -12.00 -19.43 -2.07
N PRO A 82 -11.36 -20.54 -1.71
CA PRO A 82 -11.56 -21.12 -0.40
C PRO A 82 -10.89 -20.26 0.68
N VAL A 83 -11.53 -20.18 1.84
CA VAL A 83 -11.01 -19.47 3.04
C VAL A 83 -9.56 -19.85 3.34
N SER A 84 -9.21 -21.13 3.19
CA SER A 84 -7.85 -21.62 3.42
C SER A 84 -6.76 -20.99 2.54
N MET A 85 -7.12 -20.36 1.41
CA MET A 85 -6.15 -19.58 0.63
C MET A 85 -5.80 -18.27 1.33
N LEU A 86 -6.79 -17.59 1.90
CA LEU A 86 -6.59 -16.37 2.69
C LEU A 86 -5.80 -16.68 3.97
N GLU A 87 -6.16 -17.75 4.66
CA GLU A 87 -5.48 -18.20 5.88
C GLU A 87 -4.02 -18.59 5.68
N ARG A 88 -3.60 -18.92 4.46
CA ARG A 88 -2.18 -19.17 4.15
C ARG A 88 -1.38 -17.90 3.86
N ASN A 89 -2.05 -16.77 3.62
CA ASN A 89 -1.36 -15.52 3.34
C ASN A 89 -0.63 -15.01 4.60
N PRO A 90 0.71 -14.91 4.59
CA PRO A 90 1.48 -14.52 5.77
C PRO A 90 1.27 -13.06 6.15
N THR A 91 1.01 -12.17 5.21
CA THR A 91 0.75 -10.76 5.47
C THR A 91 -0.56 -10.61 6.23
N LEU A 92 -1.66 -11.21 5.74
CA LEU A 92 -2.94 -11.19 6.44
C LEU A 92 -2.84 -11.77 7.85
N LYS A 93 -2.11 -12.88 8.03
CA LYS A 93 -1.89 -13.48 9.35
C LYS A 93 -1.19 -12.53 10.32
N ALA A 94 -0.13 -11.87 9.86
CA ALA A 94 0.64 -10.94 10.68
C ALA A 94 -0.21 -9.73 11.08
N GLU A 95 -1.01 -9.21 10.17
CA GLU A 95 -1.90 -8.06 10.41
C GLU A 95 -3.03 -8.43 11.38
N MET A 96 -3.67 -9.59 11.21
CA MET A 96 -4.69 -10.08 12.15
C MET A 96 -4.11 -10.29 13.55
N ALA A 97 -2.91 -10.87 13.65
CA ALA A 97 -2.24 -11.05 14.93
C ALA A 97 -1.91 -9.70 15.61
N ALA A 98 -1.55 -8.68 14.84
CA ALA A 98 -1.32 -7.34 15.36
C ALA A 98 -2.61 -6.65 15.85
N MET A 99 -3.76 -6.92 15.22
CA MET A 99 -5.06 -6.44 15.72
C MET A 99 -5.49 -7.12 17.02
N GLU A 100 -5.25 -8.43 17.13
CA GLU A 100 -5.58 -9.21 18.33
C GLU A 100 -4.65 -8.92 19.51
N ASN A 101 -3.39 -8.54 19.23
CA ASN A 101 -2.36 -8.27 20.23
C ASN A 101 -1.62 -6.97 19.87
N PRO A 102 -2.23 -5.79 20.09
CA PRO A 102 -1.63 -4.53 19.74
C PRO A 102 -0.33 -4.27 20.53
N GLU A 103 0.74 -3.90 19.80
CA GLU A 103 2.07 -3.62 20.39
C GLU A 103 2.08 -2.38 21.31
N ASP A 104 1.04 -1.55 21.26
CA ASP A 104 0.91 -0.32 22.06
C ASP A 104 0.52 -0.57 23.53
N GLY A 105 0.38 -1.83 23.92
CA GLY A 105 -0.01 -2.23 25.30
C GLY A 105 -1.49 -1.97 25.61
N SER A 106 -2.31 -1.61 24.63
CA SER A 106 -3.76 -1.54 24.83
C SER A 106 -4.28 -2.96 25.07
N GLN A 107 -5.03 -3.15 26.14
CA GLN A 107 -5.65 -4.45 26.46
C GLN A 107 -6.92 -4.72 25.63
N GLU A 108 -7.31 -3.80 24.77
CA GLU A 108 -8.55 -3.88 24.01
C GLU A 108 -8.34 -4.65 22.71
N ARG A 109 -8.63 -5.94 22.74
CA ARG A 109 -8.69 -6.78 21.54
C ARG A 109 -9.81 -6.29 20.65
N LYS A 110 -9.47 -5.81 19.46
CA LYS A 110 -10.48 -5.43 18.47
C LYS A 110 -10.90 -6.66 17.68
N PRO A 111 -12.21 -6.94 17.55
CA PRO A 111 -12.67 -8.01 16.69
C PRO A 111 -12.25 -7.73 15.26
N VAL A 112 -11.78 -8.74 14.54
CA VAL A 112 -11.40 -8.61 13.13
C VAL A 112 -12.67 -8.46 12.28
N PRO A 113 -12.89 -7.34 11.59
CA PRO A 113 -14.04 -7.17 10.72
C PRO A 113 -13.97 -8.12 9.52
N VAL A 114 -15.14 -8.52 9.00
CA VAL A 114 -15.20 -9.35 7.77
C VAL A 114 -14.47 -8.67 6.61
N ALA A 115 -14.63 -7.36 6.45
CA ALA A 115 -13.95 -6.60 5.41
C ALA A 115 -12.42 -6.67 5.54
N PHE A 116 -11.89 -6.63 6.76
CA PHE A 116 -10.46 -6.81 7.00
C PHE A 116 -9.99 -8.22 6.64
N TYR A 117 -10.77 -9.24 6.99
CA TYR A 117 -10.43 -10.62 6.64
C TYR A 117 -10.45 -10.87 5.12
N THR A 118 -11.35 -10.20 4.40
CA THR A 118 -11.56 -10.43 2.96
C THR A 118 -10.88 -9.41 2.04
N TYR A 119 -10.20 -8.38 2.58
CA TYR A 119 -9.52 -7.37 1.74
C TYR A 119 -8.55 -7.97 0.71
N PRO A 120 -7.85 -9.12 0.97
CA PRO A 120 -6.98 -9.69 -0.05
C PRO A 120 -7.73 -10.11 -1.33
N VAL A 121 -9.02 -10.47 -1.23
CA VAL A 121 -9.85 -10.77 -2.41
C VAL A 121 -10.15 -9.51 -3.21
N MET A 122 -10.41 -8.39 -2.51
CA MET A 122 -10.60 -7.09 -3.16
C MET A 122 -9.31 -6.61 -3.82
N GLN A 123 -8.16 -6.77 -3.17
CA GLN A 123 -6.86 -6.45 -3.77
C GLN A 123 -6.59 -7.29 -5.03
N VAL A 124 -6.97 -8.57 -5.03
CA VAL A 124 -6.92 -9.42 -6.23
C VAL A 124 -7.82 -8.85 -7.33
N ALA A 125 -9.04 -8.45 -7.01
CA ALA A 125 -9.96 -7.83 -7.97
C ALA A 125 -9.39 -6.53 -8.55
N ASN A 126 -8.77 -5.69 -7.71
CA ASN A 126 -8.16 -4.43 -8.11
C ASN A 126 -7.03 -4.60 -9.13
N ILE A 127 -6.29 -5.70 -9.05
CA ILE A 127 -5.22 -6.03 -9.98
C ILE A 127 -5.77 -6.69 -11.25
N LEU A 128 -6.74 -7.59 -11.12
CA LEU A 128 -7.26 -8.35 -12.24
C LEU A 128 -8.25 -7.57 -13.12
N LEU A 129 -8.99 -6.62 -12.55
CA LEU A 129 -9.99 -5.84 -13.29
C LEU A 129 -9.36 -5.06 -14.46
N PRO A 130 -8.28 -4.28 -14.27
CA PRO A 130 -7.57 -3.62 -15.37
C PRO A 130 -6.70 -4.59 -16.17
N ARG A 131 -6.69 -5.90 -15.84
CA ARG A 131 -5.84 -6.93 -16.47
C ARG A 131 -4.35 -6.60 -16.39
N ALA A 132 -3.92 -6.15 -15.22
CA ALA A 132 -2.54 -5.74 -14.99
C ALA A 132 -1.54 -6.89 -15.26
N HIS A 133 -0.46 -6.58 -15.99
CA HIS A 133 0.66 -7.49 -16.23
C HIS A 133 1.78 -7.27 -15.23
N LEU A 134 1.99 -6.03 -14.78
CA LEU A 134 3.01 -5.64 -13.82
C LEU A 134 2.36 -4.88 -12.67
N VAL A 135 2.82 -5.16 -11.45
CA VAL A 135 2.34 -4.49 -10.24
C VAL A 135 3.55 -4.00 -9.44
N PRO A 136 3.82 -2.69 -9.41
CA PRO A 136 4.87 -2.13 -8.58
C PRO A 136 4.49 -2.22 -7.11
N VAL A 137 5.27 -2.96 -6.32
CA VAL A 137 4.98 -3.26 -4.91
C VAL A 137 6.23 -3.29 -4.05
N GLY A 138 6.03 -3.13 -2.73
CA GLY A 138 7.02 -3.51 -1.74
C GLY A 138 7.09 -5.03 -1.52
N GLU A 139 8.17 -5.52 -0.92
CA GLU A 139 8.36 -6.95 -0.63
C GLU A 139 7.24 -7.55 0.23
N ASP A 140 6.68 -6.76 1.15
CA ASP A 140 5.56 -7.15 2.02
C ASP A 140 4.28 -7.48 1.25
N GLN A 141 4.15 -7.03 0.00
CA GLN A 141 2.99 -7.27 -0.86
C GLN A 141 3.13 -8.51 -1.76
N LEU A 142 4.31 -9.15 -1.82
CA LEU A 142 4.52 -10.34 -2.64
C LEU A 142 3.51 -11.47 -2.37
N PRO A 143 3.09 -11.75 -1.12
CA PRO A 143 2.07 -12.77 -0.87
C PRO A 143 0.70 -12.45 -1.50
N HIS A 144 0.35 -11.17 -1.65
CA HIS A 144 -0.90 -10.76 -2.32
C HIS A 144 -0.78 -10.90 -3.85
N ILE A 145 0.40 -10.63 -4.41
CA ILE A 145 0.63 -10.87 -5.84
C ILE A 145 0.55 -12.36 -6.16
N GLU A 146 1.11 -13.23 -5.31
CA GLU A 146 1.00 -14.68 -5.53
C GLU A 146 -0.44 -15.18 -5.37
N LEU A 147 -1.19 -14.66 -4.40
CA LEU A 147 -2.63 -14.92 -4.30
C LEU A 147 -3.37 -14.51 -5.58
N THR A 148 -3.02 -13.36 -6.16
CA THR A 148 -3.59 -12.86 -7.42
C THR A 148 -3.29 -13.80 -8.58
N ARG A 149 -2.03 -14.23 -8.72
CA ARG A 149 -1.58 -15.20 -9.75
C ARG A 149 -2.32 -16.52 -9.63
N GLU A 150 -2.41 -17.07 -8.42
CA GLU A 150 -3.14 -18.33 -8.18
C GLU A 150 -4.63 -18.18 -8.51
N THR A 151 -5.23 -17.03 -8.18
CA THR A 151 -6.62 -16.74 -8.50
C THR A 151 -6.84 -16.63 -10.00
N ALA A 152 -5.99 -15.92 -10.73
CA ALA A 152 -6.04 -15.82 -12.18
C ALA A 152 -5.96 -17.21 -12.84
N ARG A 153 -4.99 -18.04 -12.43
CA ARG A 153 -4.86 -19.42 -12.92
C ARG A 153 -6.10 -20.27 -12.67
N ARG A 154 -6.69 -20.17 -11.46
CA ARG A 154 -7.90 -20.91 -11.10
C ARG A 154 -9.09 -20.49 -11.93
N PHE A 155 -9.29 -19.19 -12.10
CA PHE A 155 -10.36 -18.61 -12.91
C PHE A 155 -10.21 -19.06 -14.37
N ASN A 156 -9.05 -18.86 -14.97
CA ASN A 156 -8.78 -19.15 -16.37
C ASN A 156 -9.01 -20.65 -16.69
N ARG A 157 -8.57 -21.54 -15.80
CA ARG A 157 -8.81 -22.99 -15.97
C ARG A 157 -10.26 -23.41 -15.83
N ARG A 158 -11.03 -22.70 -14.97
CA ARG A 158 -12.42 -23.08 -14.67
C ARG A 158 -13.40 -22.54 -15.71
N PHE A 159 -13.15 -21.36 -16.24
CA PHE A 159 -14.08 -20.65 -17.10
C PHE A 159 -13.50 -20.41 -18.49
N LYS A 160 -12.60 -19.45 -18.61
CA LYS A 160 -11.97 -19.04 -19.86
C LYS A 160 -10.70 -18.26 -19.51
N GLU A 161 -9.70 -18.32 -20.37
CA GLU A 161 -8.50 -17.50 -20.26
C GLU A 161 -8.84 -16.02 -20.50
N ILE A 162 -8.88 -15.24 -19.42
CA ILE A 162 -9.23 -13.81 -19.40
C ILE A 162 -8.15 -13.00 -18.71
N PHE A 163 -7.67 -13.47 -17.55
CA PHE A 163 -6.74 -12.73 -16.71
C PHE A 163 -5.29 -13.09 -16.99
N PRO A 164 -4.41 -12.09 -17.21
CA PRO A 164 -2.97 -12.34 -17.18
C PRO A 164 -2.55 -12.77 -15.76
N GLU A 165 -1.43 -13.46 -15.65
CA GLU A 165 -0.76 -13.68 -14.38
C GLU A 165 0.16 -12.50 -14.10
N PRO A 166 -0.15 -11.60 -13.15
CA PRO A 166 0.66 -10.42 -12.94
C PRO A 166 2.02 -10.74 -12.34
N GLU A 167 3.02 -9.94 -12.67
CA GLU A 167 4.35 -9.99 -12.09
C GLU A 167 4.56 -8.83 -11.11
N ALA A 168 5.22 -9.11 -9.99
CA ALA A 168 5.60 -8.09 -9.03
C ALA A 168 6.84 -7.33 -9.53
N LEU A 169 6.78 -6.01 -9.53
CA LEU A 169 7.93 -5.15 -9.73
C LEU A 169 8.35 -4.56 -8.38
N VAL A 170 9.30 -5.22 -7.72
CA VAL A 170 9.76 -4.80 -6.38
C VAL A 170 10.66 -3.57 -6.48
N GLY A 171 10.31 -2.53 -5.72
CA GLY A 171 11.09 -1.29 -5.65
C GLY A 171 12.47 -1.49 -5.01
N ARG A 172 13.43 -0.63 -5.34
CA ARG A 172 14.83 -0.72 -4.86
C ARG A 172 15.01 -0.31 -3.40
N VAL A 173 14.08 0.41 -2.81
CA VAL A 173 14.20 0.97 -1.46
C VAL A 173 13.54 0.02 -0.46
N ALA A 174 14.35 -0.70 0.31
CA ALA A 174 13.88 -1.68 1.27
C ALA A 174 13.14 -1.03 2.46
N ARG A 175 13.82 -0.30 3.32
CA ARG A 175 13.23 0.35 4.51
C ARG A 175 13.89 1.70 4.74
N LEU A 176 13.10 2.74 4.99
CA LEU A 176 13.62 4.02 5.46
C LEU A 176 13.60 4.06 6.99
N VAL A 177 14.70 4.58 7.52
CA VAL A 177 14.84 4.91 8.94
C VAL A 177 13.99 6.14 9.25
N GLY A 178 13.32 6.14 10.40
CA GLY A 178 12.54 7.28 10.85
C GLY A 178 13.41 8.51 11.15
N THR A 179 12.82 9.70 11.13
CA THR A 179 13.52 10.94 11.49
C THR A 179 14.04 10.93 12.93
N ASP A 180 13.53 10.06 13.77
CA ASP A 180 13.92 9.80 15.15
C ASP A 180 15.06 8.78 15.30
N GLY A 181 15.58 8.23 14.19
CA GLY A 181 16.59 7.19 14.19
C GLY A 181 16.08 5.76 14.42
N ASN A 182 14.76 5.57 14.57
CA ASN A 182 14.18 4.23 14.71
C ASN A 182 14.17 3.50 13.37
N ALA A 183 14.34 2.17 13.42
CA ALA A 183 14.49 1.31 12.24
C ALA A 183 13.30 1.31 11.26
N LYS A 184 12.13 1.89 11.63
CA LYS A 184 10.94 1.95 10.78
C LYS A 184 10.35 3.36 10.77
N MET A 185 10.41 4.01 9.61
CA MET A 185 9.64 5.21 9.33
C MET A 185 8.14 4.86 9.23
N SER A 186 7.28 5.54 9.99
CA SER A 186 5.83 5.27 10.00
C SER A 186 5.03 6.51 10.38
N LYS A 187 3.91 6.75 9.69
CA LYS A 187 2.97 7.83 10.05
C LYS A 187 2.43 7.68 11.48
N SER A 188 2.11 6.47 11.90
CA SER A 188 1.62 6.19 13.26
C SER A 188 2.62 6.53 14.37
N ARG A 189 3.92 6.53 14.06
CA ARG A 189 5.00 6.92 14.97
C ARG A 189 5.35 8.40 14.92
N GLY A 190 4.78 9.16 13.98
CA GLY A 190 5.07 10.59 13.82
C GLY A 190 6.51 10.93 13.42
N ASN A 191 7.27 9.92 12.91
CA ASN A 191 8.67 10.05 12.53
C ASN A 191 8.88 10.13 11.00
N THR A 192 7.92 10.76 10.31
CA THR A 192 7.89 10.96 8.86
C THR A 192 8.05 12.44 8.50
N ILE A 193 8.51 12.70 7.29
CA ILE A 193 8.30 13.97 6.60
C ILE A 193 7.19 13.69 5.58
N ASP A 194 6.06 14.38 5.70
CA ASP A 194 4.90 14.20 4.83
C ASP A 194 4.96 15.17 3.64
N LEU A 195 4.44 14.77 2.48
CA LEU A 195 4.43 15.62 1.28
C LEU A 195 3.65 16.93 1.51
N LYS A 196 2.63 16.89 2.37
CA LYS A 196 1.82 18.05 2.76
C LYS A 196 2.45 18.94 3.84
N ASP A 197 3.62 18.60 4.38
CA ASP A 197 4.29 19.43 5.38
C ASP A 197 4.70 20.77 4.78
N SER A 198 4.49 21.86 5.53
CA SER A 198 4.99 23.17 5.14
C SER A 198 6.53 23.22 5.17
N ALA A 199 7.13 24.12 4.41
CA ALA A 199 8.59 24.31 4.40
C ALA A 199 9.16 24.53 5.81
N GLU A 200 8.43 25.25 6.67
CA GLU A 200 8.81 25.47 8.07
C GLU A 200 8.79 24.16 8.87
N THR A 201 7.73 23.35 8.70
CA THR A 201 7.59 22.05 9.35
C THR A 201 8.70 21.09 8.90
N VAL A 202 8.98 21.04 7.59
CA VAL A 202 10.09 20.24 7.05
C VAL A 202 11.42 20.68 7.66
N ALA A 203 11.71 21.99 7.68
CA ALA A 203 12.94 22.51 8.26
C ALA A 203 13.09 22.15 9.76
N LYS A 204 11.97 22.19 10.52
CA LYS A 204 11.95 21.78 11.93
C LYS A 204 12.22 20.29 12.09
N LYS A 205 11.55 19.43 11.29
CA LYS A 205 11.77 17.98 11.31
C LYS A 205 13.20 17.62 10.93
N VAL A 206 13.76 18.22 9.87
CA VAL A 206 15.15 17.98 9.44
C VAL A 206 16.15 18.42 10.50
N LYS A 207 15.98 19.56 11.15
CA LYS A 207 16.85 20.00 12.25
C LYS A 207 16.81 19.07 13.45
N GLY A 208 15.70 18.37 13.67
CA GLY A 208 15.53 17.41 14.77
C GLY A 208 15.85 15.97 14.41
N MET A 209 16.30 15.70 13.16
CA MET A 209 16.63 14.34 12.74
C MET A 209 17.80 13.76 13.51
N TYR A 210 17.70 12.47 13.83
CA TYR A 210 18.80 11.73 14.42
C TYR A 210 19.98 11.63 13.45
N ALA A 211 21.11 12.15 13.84
CA ALA A 211 22.33 12.19 13.04
C ALA A 211 23.41 11.16 13.48
N GLY A 212 22.99 10.15 14.22
CA GLY A 212 23.89 9.17 14.80
C GLY A 212 24.39 9.55 16.19
N PRO A 213 25.15 8.67 16.87
CA PRO A 213 25.75 8.97 18.16
C PRO A 213 26.81 10.09 18.05
N PRO A 214 27.05 10.83 19.12
CA PRO A 214 28.12 11.85 19.14
C PRO A 214 29.45 11.23 18.69
N ARG A 215 30.13 11.86 17.73
CA ARG A 215 31.40 11.39 17.17
C ARG A 215 32.52 12.30 17.49
N GLY A 216 33.74 11.75 17.57
CA GLY A 216 34.97 12.52 17.61
C GLY A 216 35.18 13.30 16.29
N ALA A 217 35.82 14.47 16.36
CA ALA A 217 36.05 15.34 15.20
C ALA A 217 36.77 14.68 14.00
N THR A 218 37.37 13.52 14.22
CA THR A 218 38.17 12.75 13.23
C THR A 218 37.44 11.56 12.62
N GLU A 219 36.18 11.26 13.05
CA GLU A 219 35.46 10.12 12.55
C GLU A 219 34.63 10.51 11.29
N PRO A 220 34.68 9.74 10.20
CA PRO A 220 33.86 10.01 9.02
C PRO A 220 32.37 9.92 9.34
N GLY A 221 31.57 10.79 8.75
CA GLY A 221 30.10 10.73 8.84
C GLY A 221 29.56 9.42 8.26
N LEU A 222 28.46 8.88 8.81
CA LEU A 222 27.67 7.88 8.12
C LEU A 222 26.98 8.58 6.94
N VAL A 223 27.24 8.09 5.75
CA VAL A 223 26.46 8.40 4.56
C VAL A 223 25.60 7.16 4.32
N GLU A 224 24.33 7.24 4.68
CA GLU A 224 23.33 6.23 4.29
C GLU A 224 22.58 6.71 3.04
#